data_8192f95d8723ef781b72c7a8f06b5879
#
_entry.id   8192f95d8723ef781b72c7a8f06b5879
#
_cell.length_a   1.000
_cell.length_b   1.000
_cell.length_c   1.000
_cell.angle_alpha   90.00
_cell.angle_beta   90.00
_cell.angle_gamma   90.00
#
_symmetry.space_group_name_H-M   'P 1'
#
loop_
_entity.id
_entity.type
_entity.pdbx_description
1 polymer ?
#
loop_
_entity_poly.entity_id
_entity_poly.type
_entity_poly.pdbx_seq_one_letter_code
_entity_poly.pdbx_strand_id
1 'polypeptide(L)'
;MKILQLTHKPPYPGIDGGCIAMQRVTESFLRSGHKVDLFSLDTYKHPFDIESFPQNKNLNAVSISINLKNSVVDGLKNLFSNRSYIMERFYDQRVASALEKQLENGYDIIWVESIFWQPYLELLRKANTPVVLRSHNIEHAIWRELAFSSAFPKSSYLRLLSRRLRKEEKEMWEGSGTIFSISSSDSAVISAHTGTPVIDFPMSVAKPGVSEDVIQKNSCFHLGAMDWIPNQEGMRWFLNDVWPGIMSEMTDARFHLAGRRMTPEFEQWKSPGVLVHSKVSDANAFRSKYGMMVVPLFSGSGLRIKILEALAEGVPVLATSKAVEGMPKLHDTGIFISDDPKEWRRILTTSMHRPEEGLSRRLKGKAYIQNHFSEESLDQILSRQLESLID
;
A
#
# COMPACT_ATOMS: atom_id res chain seq x y z
N MET A 1 -15.91 -16.89 14.61
CA MET A 1 -16.09 -15.56 15.24
C MET A 1 -17.00 -14.70 14.40
N LYS A 2 -17.64 -13.70 15.04
CA LYS A 2 -18.37 -12.62 14.39
C LYS A 2 -17.54 -11.34 14.50
N ILE A 3 -17.08 -10.81 13.38
CA ILE A 3 -16.14 -9.70 13.30
C ILE A 3 -16.83 -8.47 12.72
N LEU A 4 -16.71 -7.33 13.38
CA LEU A 4 -17.04 -6.03 12.78
C LEU A 4 -15.77 -5.47 12.13
N GLN A 5 -15.75 -5.38 10.80
CA GLN A 5 -14.66 -4.76 10.07
C GLN A 5 -15.04 -3.33 9.67
N LEU A 6 -14.29 -2.35 10.20
CA LEU A 6 -14.48 -0.93 9.92
C LEU A 6 -13.47 -0.45 8.87
N THR A 7 -13.94 -0.04 7.70
CA THR A 7 -13.09 0.40 6.60
C THR A 7 -13.32 1.87 6.26
N HIS A 8 -12.24 2.64 6.10
CA HIS A 8 -12.30 4.08 5.79
C HIS A 8 -12.62 4.39 4.32
N LYS A 9 -12.74 3.36 3.51
CA LYS A 9 -13.20 3.34 2.10
C LYS A 9 -13.56 1.90 1.73
N PRO A 10 -14.42 1.66 0.72
CA PRO A 10 -14.78 0.33 0.30
C PRO A 10 -13.55 -0.48 -0.16
N PRO A 11 -13.37 -1.72 0.34
CA PRO A 11 -12.28 -2.57 -0.12
C PRO A 11 -12.53 -3.13 -1.53
N TYR A 12 -13.76 -3.17 -1.99
CA TYR A 12 -14.16 -3.66 -3.31
C TYR A 12 -14.76 -2.55 -4.17
N PRO A 13 -14.41 -2.53 -5.48
CA PRO A 13 -13.32 -3.26 -6.09
C PRO A 13 -11.94 -2.77 -5.58
N GLY A 14 -10.90 -3.60 -5.69
CA GLY A 14 -9.54 -3.28 -5.27
C GLY A 14 -8.84 -2.25 -6.16
N ILE A 15 -9.29 -1.00 -6.14
CA ILE A 15 -8.84 0.06 -7.07
C ILE A 15 -7.49 0.67 -6.71
N ASP A 16 -7.06 0.56 -5.48
CA ASP A 16 -5.74 1.00 -5.02
C ASP A 16 -5.17 0.05 -3.95
N GLY A 17 -3.91 0.27 -3.57
CA GLY A 17 -3.22 -0.60 -2.62
C GLY A 17 -3.89 -0.70 -1.25
N GLY A 18 -4.50 0.37 -0.76
CA GLY A 18 -5.24 0.34 0.51
C GLY A 18 -6.53 -0.49 0.39
N CYS A 19 -7.28 -0.35 -0.72
CA CYS A 19 -8.44 -1.19 -0.99
C CYS A 19 -8.05 -2.68 -1.05
N ILE A 20 -7.00 -3.00 -1.81
CA ILE A 20 -6.49 -4.38 -1.94
C ILE A 20 -6.06 -4.92 -0.57
N ALA A 21 -5.37 -4.12 0.24
CA ALA A 21 -4.94 -4.54 1.57
C ALA A 21 -6.13 -4.90 2.48
N MET A 22 -7.18 -4.07 2.51
CA MET A 22 -8.40 -4.32 3.27
C MET A 22 -9.18 -5.52 2.73
N GLN A 23 -9.28 -5.62 1.39
CA GLN A 23 -9.91 -6.75 0.71
C GLN A 23 -9.27 -8.08 1.14
N ARG A 24 -7.93 -8.18 1.16
CA ARG A 24 -7.21 -9.40 1.54
C ARG A 24 -7.51 -9.84 2.98
N VAL A 25 -7.68 -8.89 3.89
CA VAL A 25 -8.08 -9.20 5.26
C VAL A 25 -9.52 -9.73 5.32
N THR A 26 -10.45 -9.08 4.61
CA THR A 26 -11.84 -9.57 4.50
C THR A 26 -11.87 -11.01 3.97
N GLU A 27 -11.13 -11.28 2.89
CA GLU A 27 -11.02 -12.61 2.29
C GLU A 27 -10.40 -13.64 3.26
N SER A 28 -9.37 -13.25 4.03
CA SER A 28 -8.76 -14.08 5.07
C SER A 28 -9.75 -14.48 6.16
N PHE A 29 -10.53 -13.53 6.68
CA PHE A 29 -11.59 -13.82 7.64
C PHE A 29 -12.63 -14.81 7.08
N LEU A 30 -13.04 -14.60 5.84
CA LEU A 30 -14.03 -15.47 5.18
C LEU A 30 -13.48 -16.88 4.92
N ARG A 31 -12.21 -17.01 4.51
CA ARG A 31 -11.53 -18.32 4.33
C ARG A 31 -11.42 -19.07 5.66
N SER A 32 -11.20 -18.36 6.75
CA SER A 32 -11.17 -18.93 8.11
C SER A 32 -12.58 -19.22 8.69
N GLY A 33 -13.64 -19.03 7.91
CA GLY A 33 -15.02 -19.33 8.30
C GLY A 33 -15.65 -18.32 9.27
N HIS A 34 -15.07 -17.13 9.43
CA HIS A 34 -15.64 -16.09 10.27
C HIS A 34 -16.82 -15.40 9.58
N LYS A 35 -17.75 -14.86 10.39
CA LYS A 35 -18.81 -13.96 9.92
C LYS A 35 -18.30 -12.53 10.00
N VAL A 36 -18.39 -11.81 8.89
CA VAL A 36 -17.90 -10.44 8.76
C VAL A 36 -19.04 -9.49 8.47
N ASP A 37 -19.30 -8.58 9.39
CA ASP A 37 -20.09 -7.37 9.14
C ASP A 37 -19.11 -6.25 8.78
N LEU A 38 -19.06 -5.87 7.51
CA LEU A 38 -18.19 -4.82 6.99
C LEU A 38 -18.94 -3.51 6.96
N PHE A 39 -18.47 -2.53 7.74
CA PHE A 39 -19.01 -1.19 7.79
C PHE A 39 -18.00 -0.22 7.16
N SER A 40 -18.34 0.33 6.01
CA SER A 40 -17.46 1.17 5.20
C SER A 40 -17.88 2.63 5.20
N LEU A 41 -16.90 3.52 5.07
CA LEU A 41 -17.15 4.89 4.64
C LEU A 41 -16.94 4.94 3.13
N ASP A 42 -17.85 5.57 2.37
CA ASP A 42 -17.67 5.78 0.96
C ASP A 42 -17.58 7.27 0.60
N THR A 43 -16.92 7.54 -0.50
CA THR A 43 -16.67 8.90 -0.95
C THR A 43 -16.82 8.99 -2.47
N TYR A 44 -16.84 10.21 -3.01
CA TYR A 44 -16.87 10.40 -4.46
C TYR A 44 -15.66 9.77 -5.21
N LYS A 45 -14.53 9.55 -4.53
CA LYS A 45 -13.35 8.88 -5.11
C LYS A 45 -13.41 7.36 -5.01
N HIS A 46 -14.10 6.86 -3.99
CA HIS A 46 -14.24 5.45 -3.67
C HIS A 46 -15.71 5.20 -3.38
N PRO A 47 -16.56 5.11 -4.43
CA PRO A 47 -17.98 4.81 -4.26
C PRO A 47 -18.16 3.37 -3.79
N PHE A 48 -19.20 3.15 -2.98
CA PHE A 48 -19.60 1.81 -2.57
C PHE A 48 -20.43 1.17 -3.68
N ASP A 49 -20.01 -0.01 -4.12
CA ASP A 49 -20.69 -0.82 -5.11
C ASP A 49 -20.82 -2.25 -4.59
N ILE A 50 -22.02 -2.61 -4.13
CA ILE A 50 -22.31 -3.93 -3.53
C ILE A 50 -22.10 -5.07 -4.54
N GLU A 51 -22.28 -4.84 -5.83
CA GLU A 51 -22.12 -5.85 -6.87
C GLU A 51 -20.65 -6.27 -7.04
N SER A 52 -19.71 -5.40 -6.63
CA SER A 52 -18.28 -5.71 -6.63
C SER A 52 -17.85 -6.62 -5.49
N PHE A 53 -18.68 -6.83 -4.47
CA PHE A 53 -18.36 -7.66 -3.31
C PHE A 53 -18.56 -9.15 -3.62
N PRO A 54 -17.76 -10.04 -2.99
CA PRO A 54 -17.92 -11.47 -3.19
C PRO A 54 -19.29 -11.95 -2.65
N GLN A 55 -19.94 -12.82 -3.40
CA GLN A 55 -21.15 -13.50 -2.96
C GLN A 55 -20.79 -14.53 -1.88
N ASN A 56 -20.88 -14.14 -0.63
CA ASN A 56 -20.55 -15.01 0.51
C ASN A 56 -21.59 -14.82 1.63
N LYS A 57 -22.21 -15.92 2.07
CA LYS A 57 -23.23 -15.91 3.14
C LYS A 57 -22.74 -15.40 4.50
N ASN A 58 -21.41 -15.39 4.69
CA ASN A 58 -20.78 -14.92 5.92
C ASN A 58 -20.32 -13.45 5.83
N LEU A 59 -20.55 -12.76 4.69
CA LEU A 59 -20.23 -11.36 4.51
C LEU A 59 -21.51 -10.53 4.39
N ASN A 60 -21.64 -9.55 5.27
CA ASN A 60 -22.63 -8.50 5.15
C ASN A 60 -21.90 -7.15 5.07
N ALA A 61 -22.18 -6.35 4.05
CA ALA A 61 -21.47 -5.09 3.82
C ALA A 61 -22.46 -3.93 3.72
N VAL A 62 -22.18 -2.88 4.48
CA VAL A 62 -22.93 -1.62 4.48
C VAL A 62 -21.99 -0.43 4.39
N SER A 63 -22.47 0.68 3.86
CA SER A 63 -21.68 1.90 3.74
C SER A 63 -22.46 3.16 4.06
N ILE A 64 -21.74 4.18 4.50
CA ILE A 64 -22.26 5.55 4.66
C ILE A 64 -21.37 6.50 3.89
N SER A 65 -22.00 7.29 3.01
CA SER A 65 -21.30 8.31 2.21
C SER A 65 -20.92 9.52 3.07
N ILE A 66 -19.64 9.87 3.04
CA ILE A 66 -19.09 11.06 3.70
C ILE A 66 -18.42 12.00 2.68
N ASN A 67 -18.36 13.27 3.01
CA ASN A 67 -17.75 14.27 2.15
C ASN A 67 -16.31 14.58 2.58
N LEU A 68 -15.34 14.03 1.89
CA LEU A 68 -13.91 14.30 2.12
C LEU A 68 -13.31 15.35 1.17
N LYS A 69 -14.13 16.21 0.52
CA LYS A 69 -13.61 17.29 -0.31
C LYS A 69 -12.85 18.31 0.57
N ASN A 70 -11.71 18.77 0.07
CA ASN A 70 -10.96 19.81 0.74
C ASN A 70 -11.73 21.15 0.65
N SER A 71 -11.85 21.83 1.77
CA SER A 71 -12.42 23.17 1.89
C SER A 71 -11.39 24.10 2.52
N VAL A 72 -11.05 25.17 1.83
CA VAL A 72 -10.13 26.19 2.36
C VAL A 72 -10.73 26.86 3.59
N VAL A 73 -12.05 27.11 3.58
CA VAL A 73 -12.77 27.71 4.70
C VAL A 73 -12.70 26.83 5.95
N ASP A 74 -12.94 25.52 5.78
CA ASP A 74 -12.89 24.59 6.91
C ASP A 74 -11.46 24.39 7.40
N GLY A 75 -10.47 24.42 6.50
CA GLY A 75 -9.05 24.42 6.86
C GLY A 75 -8.65 25.64 7.71
N LEU A 76 -9.19 26.83 7.39
CA LEU A 76 -8.99 28.05 8.20
C LEU A 76 -9.70 27.95 9.55
N LYS A 77 -10.94 27.48 9.60
CA LYS A 77 -11.65 27.23 10.87
C LYS A 77 -10.90 26.24 11.75
N ASN A 78 -10.33 25.18 11.15
CA ASN A 78 -9.55 24.19 11.89
C ASN A 78 -8.31 24.76 12.57
N LEU A 79 -7.79 25.94 12.17
CA LEU A 79 -6.69 26.60 12.90
C LEU A 79 -7.04 26.83 14.39
N PHE A 80 -8.30 27.07 14.69
CA PHE A 80 -8.83 27.28 16.04
C PHE A 80 -9.27 25.98 16.74
N SER A 81 -9.14 24.83 16.08
CA SER A 81 -9.44 23.51 16.64
C SER A 81 -8.21 22.90 17.30
N ASN A 82 -8.43 21.98 18.23
CA ASN A 82 -7.38 21.12 18.78
C ASN A 82 -7.20 19.81 18.00
N ARG A 83 -8.08 19.50 17.05
CA ARG A 83 -8.03 18.32 16.18
C ARG A 83 -7.30 18.62 14.87
N SER A 84 -6.80 17.59 14.23
CA SER A 84 -6.31 17.73 12.86
C SER A 84 -7.48 17.86 11.89
N TYR A 85 -7.33 18.70 10.88
CA TYR A 85 -8.32 18.85 9.82
C TYR A 85 -8.62 17.52 9.12
N ILE A 86 -7.66 16.61 9.09
CA ILE A 86 -7.81 15.28 8.50
C ILE A 86 -8.86 14.49 9.28
N MET A 87 -8.72 14.38 10.61
CA MET A 87 -9.66 13.61 11.43
C MET A 87 -11.03 14.28 11.54
N GLU A 88 -11.10 15.59 11.59
CA GLU A 88 -12.38 16.31 11.60
C GLU A 88 -13.24 15.99 10.37
N ARG A 89 -12.63 15.82 9.19
CA ARG A 89 -13.37 15.45 7.97
C ARG A 89 -13.93 14.04 7.97
N PHE A 90 -13.33 13.13 8.73
CA PHE A 90 -13.84 11.77 8.87
C PHE A 90 -14.97 11.66 9.91
N TYR A 91 -15.19 12.69 10.72
CA TYR A 91 -16.32 12.70 11.65
C TYR A 91 -17.62 13.10 10.96
N ASP A 92 -18.65 12.27 11.11
CA ASP A 92 -20.03 12.53 10.68
C ASP A 92 -20.98 11.93 11.72
N GLN A 93 -21.95 12.73 12.19
CA GLN A 93 -22.91 12.28 13.20
C GLN A 93 -23.75 11.08 12.72
N ARG A 94 -24.03 11.00 11.41
CA ARG A 94 -24.78 9.86 10.82
C ARG A 94 -23.97 8.57 10.95
N VAL A 95 -22.65 8.64 10.76
CA VAL A 95 -21.73 7.52 10.95
C VAL A 95 -21.68 7.12 12.42
N ALA A 96 -21.60 8.09 13.35
CA ALA A 96 -21.62 7.81 14.79
C ALA A 96 -22.88 7.05 15.20
N SER A 97 -24.06 7.54 14.80
CA SER A 97 -25.36 6.90 15.15
C SER A 97 -25.53 5.52 14.52
N ALA A 98 -25.05 5.34 13.28
CA ALA A 98 -25.13 4.05 12.62
C ALA A 98 -24.12 3.04 13.20
N LEU A 99 -22.93 3.49 13.57
CA LEU A 99 -21.93 2.66 14.25
C LEU A 99 -22.42 2.22 15.63
N GLU A 100 -23.02 3.14 16.42
CA GLU A 100 -23.60 2.81 17.72
C GLU A 100 -24.64 1.70 17.59
N LYS A 101 -25.58 1.83 16.64
CA LYS A 101 -26.56 0.79 16.34
C LYS A 101 -25.91 -0.52 15.86
N GLN A 102 -24.84 -0.44 15.07
CA GLN A 102 -24.14 -1.62 14.60
C GLN A 102 -23.47 -2.38 15.75
N LEU A 103 -22.91 -1.68 16.72
CA LEU A 103 -22.25 -2.26 17.90
C LEU A 103 -23.23 -3.04 18.80
N GLU A 104 -24.53 -2.74 18.79
CA GLU A 104 -25.56 -3.48 19.53
C GLU A 104 -25.70 -4.94 19.06
N ASN A 105 -25.26 -5.27 17.85
CA ASN A 105 -25.35 -6.63 17.30
C ASN A 105 -24.42 -7.65 18.00
N GLY A 106 -23.50 -7.19 18.86
CA GLY A 106 -22.51 -8.02 19.55
C GLY A 106 -21.49 -8.64 18.58
N TYR A 107 -20.24 -8.41 18.85
CA TYR A 107 -19.09 -8.91 18.08
C TYR A 107 -18.05 -9.51 19.00
N ASP A 108 -17.31 -10.49 18.49
CA ASP A 108 -16.17 -11.06 19.20
C ASP A 108 -14.95 -10.12 19.09
N ILE A 109 -14.81 -9.42 17.94
CA ILE A 109 -13.72 -8.49 17.66
C ILE A 109 -14.24 -7.33 16.79
N ILE A 110 -13.70 -6.13 17.04
CA ILE A 110 -13.83 -4.97 16.16
C ILE A 110 -12.48 -4.76 15.47
N TRP A 111 -12.43 -5.05 14.18
CA TRP A 111 -11.24 -4.84 13.35
C TRP A 111 -11.31 -3.50 12.63
N VAL A 112 -10.38 -2.61 12.94
CA VAL A 112 -10.37 -1.23 12.45
C VAL A 112 -9.27 -1.04 11.41
N GLU A 113 -9.65 -0.74 10.18
CA GLU A 113 -8.73 -0.47 9.07
C GLU A 113 -8.36 1.01 9.02
N SER A 114 -7.17 1.34 9.51
CA SER A 114 -6.63 2.70 9.57
C SER A 114 -7.07 3.55 10.77
N ILE A 115 -6.25 4.52 11.09
CA ILE A 115 -6.48 5.49 12.16
C ILE A 115 -7.63 6.47 11.87
N PHE A 116 -8.17 6.50 10.65
CA PHE A 116 -9.27 7.42 10.27
C PHE A 116 -10.58 7.15 11.01
N TRP A 117 -10.64 6.07 11.80
CA TRP A 117 -11.73 5.79 12.74
C TRP A 117 -11.49 6.39 14.15
N GLN A 118 -10.38 7.10 14.38
CA GLN A 118 -10.09 7.76 15.66
C GLN A 118 -11.22 8.70 16.15
N PRO A 119 -11.94 9.44 15.31
CA PRO A 119 -13.06 10.25 15.77
C PRO A 119 -14.18 9.49 16.48
N TYR A 120 -14.26 8.18 16.28
CA TYR A 120 -15.26 7.26 16.87
C TYR A 120 -14.67 6.38 17.98
N LEU A 121 -13.43 6.61 18.41
CA LEU A 121 -12.73 5.77 19.37
C LEU A 121 -13.50 5.60 20.70
N GLU A 122 -14.15 6.66 21.17
CA GLU A 122 -14.96 6.58 22.41
C GLU A 122 -16.19 5.66 22.26
N LEU A 123 -16.80 5.57 21.08
CA LEU A 123 -17.88 4.60 20.81
C LEU A 123 -17.33 3.17 20.80
N LEU A 124 -16.16 2.98 20.17
CA LEU A 124 -15.50 1.66 20.12
C LEU A 124 -15.13 1.16 21.52
N ARG A 125 -14.60 2.03 22.37
CA ARG A 125 -14.26 1.70 23.77
C ARG A 125 -15.49 1.30 24.61
N LYS A 126 -16.64 1.92 24.38
CA LYS A 126 -17.90 1.60 25.08
C LYS A 126 -18.48 0.24 24.71
N ALA A 127 -18.11 -0.31 23.57
CA ALA A 127 -18.63 -1.59 23.10
C ALA A 127 -18.19 -2.82 23.93
N ASN A 128 -17.23 -2.65 24.83
CA ASN A 128 -16.64 -3.73 25.64
C ASN A 128 -16.21 -4.96 24.84
N THR A 129 -15.79 -4.72 23.58
CA THR A 129 -15.31 -5.70 22.61
C THR A 129 -13.88 -5.37 22.25
N PRO A 130 -12.97 -6.35 22.15
CA PRO A 130 -11.59 -6.11 21.75
C PRO A 130 -11.50 -5.33 20.44
N VAL A 131 -10.79 -4.21 20.48
CA VAL A 131 -10.51 -3.37 19.30
C VAL A 131 -9.13 -3.69 18.77
N VAL A 132 -9.06 -4.12 17.52
CA VAL A 132 -7.81 -4.39 16.79
C VAL A 132 -7.64 -3.32 15.72
N LEU A 133 -6.53 -2.60 15.78
CA LEU A 133 -6.18 -1.61 14.75
C LEU A 133 -5.25 -2.22 13.72
N ARG A 134 -5.58 -2.10 12.45
CA ARG A 134 -4.62 -2.29 11.36
C ARG A 134 -4.11 -0.94 10.88
N SER A 135 -2.86 -0.64 11.18
CA SER A 135 -2.19 0.60 10.77
C SER A 135 -1.60 0.44 9.37
N HIS A 136 -2.09 1.23 8.41
CA HIS A 136 -1.64 1.18 7.02
C HIS A 136 -0.41 2.05 6.76
N ASN A 137 -0.21 3.10 7.56
CA ASN A 137 0.91 4.04 7.48
C ASN A 137 1.11 4.71 8.83
N ILE A 138 2.23 5.39 8.97
CA ILE A 138 2.43 6.41 10.00
C ILE A 138 1.98 7.75 9.40
N GLU A 139 0.70 8.07 9.56
CA GLU A 139 0.09 9.21 8.85
C GLU A 139 0.74 10.55 9.21
N HIS A 140 1.03 10.81 10.50
CA HIS A 140 1.69 12.05 10.88
C HIS A 140 3.07 12.23 10.24
N ALA A 141 3.79 11.14 9.95
CA ALA A 141 5.10 11.21 9.31
C ALA A 141 4.97 11.63 7.84
N ILE A 142 3.97 11.13 7.11
CA ILE A 142 3.68 11.53 5.73
C ILE A 142 3.42 13.05 5.65
N TRP A 143 2.60 13.57 6.56
CA TRP A 143 2.31 15.02 6.58
C TRP A 143 3.50 15.86 7.01
N ARG A 144 4.39 15.32 7.85
CA ARG A 144 5.65 15.98 8.22
C ARG A 144 6.60 16.06 7.03
N GLU A 145 6.77 15.00 6.27
CA GLU A 145 7.58 15.00 5.04
C GLU A 145 7.04 16.00 4.02
N LEU A 146 5.72 16.02 3.82
CA LEU A 146 5.08 17.00 2.95
C LEU A 146 5.30 18.44 3.42
N ALA A 147 5.36 18.68 4.72
CA ALA A 147 5.67 19.99 5.28
C ALA A 147 7.11 20.41 4.96
N PHE A 148 8.09 19.50 4.99
CA PHE A 148 9.48 19.80 4.65
C PHE A 148 9.65 20.16 3.17
N SER A 149 8.89 19.54 2.28
CA SER A 149 8.95 19.81 0.84
C SER A 149 8.08 20.98 0.39
N SER A 150 7.34 21.62 1.29
CA SER A 150 6.41 22.72 0.97
C SER A 150 6.98 24.10 1.37
N ALA A 151 6.65 25.14 0.58
CA ALA A 151 7.01 26.52 0.89
C ALA A 151 6.09 27.13 1.99
N PHE A 152 6.57 28.22 2.64
CA PHE A 152 5.76 29.05 3.52
C PHE A 152 4.64 29.78 2.74
N PRO A 153 3.41 29.93 3.29
CA PRO A 153 2.96 29.56 4.64
C PRO A 153 2.45 28.11 4.76
N LYS A 154 2.32 27.37 3.66
CA LYS A 154 1.80 25.99 3.61
C LYS A 154 2.59 25.06 4.53
N SER A 155 3.91 25.15 4.54
CA SER A 155 4.77 24.30 5.40
C SER A 155 4.43 24.43 6.88
N SER A 156 4.16 25.67 7.37
CA SER A 156 3.80 25.90 8.77
C SER A 156 2.45 25.30 9.14
N TYR A 157 1.46 25.40 8.25
CA TYR A 157 0.17 24.74 8.43
C TYR A 157 0.29 23.22 8.46
N LEU A 158 1.05 22.63 7.53
CA LEU A 158 1.26 21.18 7.48
C LEU A 158 2.01 20.64 8.72
N ARG A 159 2.95 21.41 9.29
CA ARG A 159 3.61 21.06 10.56
C ARG A 159 2.62 21.05 11.73
N LEU A 160 1.70 22.01 11.77
CA LEU A 160 0.64 22.04 12.78
C LEU A 160 -0.28 20.81 12.63
N LEU A 161 -0.72 20.51 11.41
CA LEU A 161 -1.52 19.31 11.11
C LEU A 161 -0.82 18.03 11.54
N SER A 162 0.44 17.85 11.14
CA SER A 162 1.23 16.67 11.50
C SER A 162 1.35 16.50 13.02
N ARG A 163 1.57 17.61 13.76
CA ARG A 163 1.67 17.57 15.24
C ARG A 163 0.36 17.15 15.91
N ARG A 164 -0.79 17.67 15.42
CA ARG A 164 -2.12 17.29 15.93
C ARG A 164 -2.43 15.84 15.58
N LEU A 165 -2.17 15.45 14.34
CA LEU A 165 -2.38 14.10 13.85
C LEU A 165 -1.55 13.07 14.63
N ARG A 166 -0.31 13.40 15.00
CA ARG A 166 0.52 12.52 15.84
C ARG A 166 -0.14 12.22 17.19
N LYS A 167 -0.82 13.22 17.79
CA LYS A 167 -1.54 13.02 19.06
C LYS A 167 -2.74 12.08 18.85
N GLU A 168 -3.55 12.33 17.84
CA GLU A 168 -4.73 11.52 17.51
C GLU A 168 -4.37 10.08 17.10
N GLU A 169 -3.28 9.93 16.36
CA GLU A 169 -2.74 8.63 15.99
C GLU A 169 -2.28 7.83 17.22
N LYS A 170 -1.57 8.49 18.14
CA LYS A 170 -1.18 7.89 19.41
C LYS A 170 -2.39 7.49 20.28
N GLU A 171 -3.42 8.33 20.36
CA GLU A 171 -4.66 8.02 21.06
C GLU A 171 -5.35 6.77 20.49
N MET A 172 -5.31 6.60 19.15
CA MET A 172 -5.85 5.41 18.50
C MET A 172 -5.00 4.17 18.80
N TRP A 173 -3.68 4.28 18.81
CA TRP A 173 -2.79 3.18 19.20
C TRP A 173 -3.04 2.73 20.65
N GLU A 174 -3.09 3.67 21.59
CA GLU A 174 -3.32 3.39 23.02
C GLU A 174 -4.76 2.94 23.31
N GLY A 175 -5.70 3.27 22.43
CA GLY A 175 -7.11 2.86 22.54
C GLY A 175 -7.41 1.51 21.92
N SER A 176 -6.44 0.88 21.28
CA SER A 176 -6.54 -0.44 20.67
C SER A 176 -5.92 -1.50 21.57
N GLY A 177 -6.48 -2.71 21.61
CA GLY A 177 -5.92 -3.84 22.37
C GLY A 177 -4.69 -4.45 21.68
N THR A 178 -4.67 -4.41 20.35
CA THR A 178 -3.56 -4.91 19.52
C THR A 178 -3.48 -4.10 18.22
N ILE A 179 -2.26 -3.92 17.71
CA ILE A 179 -2.00 -3.19 16.47
C ILE A 179 -1.33 -4.12 15.46
N PHE A 180 -1.91 -4.23 14.28
CA PHE A 180 -1.30 -4.89 13.13
C PHE A 180 -0.70 -3.82 12.21
N SER A 181 0.60 -3.85 11.99
CA SER A 181 1.31 -2.91 11.13
C SER A 181 1.71 -3.57 9.82
N ILE A 182 1.58 -2.85 8.71
CA ILE A 182 1.87 -3.41 7.37
C ILE A 182 3.38 -3.49 7.06
N SER A 183 4.24 -2.90 7.89
CA SER A 183 5.69 -2.97 7.70
C SER A 183 6.44 -3.04 9.02
N SER A 184 7.57 -3.73 9.05
CA SER A 184 8.44 -3.82 10.23
C SER A 184 9.02 -2.46 10.64
N SER A 185 9.24 -1.55 9.71
CA SER A 185 9.66 -0.17 10.00
C SER A 185 8.57 0.60 10.76
N ASP A 186 7.31 0.46 10.34
CA ASP A 186 6.18 1.11 11.02
C ASP A 186 5.92 0.47 12.38
N SER A 187 6.04 -0.87 12.49
CA SER A 187 5.98 -1.59 13.77
C SER A 187 6.99 -1.03 14.78
N ALA A 188 8.22 -0.82 14.37
CA ALA A 188 9.26 -0.24 15.23
C ALA A 188 8.90 1.18 15.70
N VAL A 189 8.35 2.02 14.80
CA VAL A 189 7.90 3.37 15.16
C VAL A 189 6.73 3.32 16.15
N ILE A 190 5.72 2.49 15.89
CA ILE A 190 4.54 2.36 16.75
C ILE A 190 4.95 1.86 18.12
N SER A 191 5.73 0.77 18.20
CA SER A 191 6.20 0.18 19.47
C SER A 191 7.04 1.13 20.32
N ALA A 192 7.76 2.07 19.68
CA ALA A 192 8.51 3.10 20.40
C ALA A 192 7.60 4.19 21.03
N HIS A 193 6.31 4.25 20.66
CA HIS A 193 5.40 5.32 21.08
C HIS A 193 4.17 4.84 21.87
N THR A 194 3.93 3.53 21.97
CA THR A 194 2.83 2.94 22.73
C THR A 194 3.28 1.65 23.42
N GLY A 195 2.62 1.30 24.53
CA GLY A 195 2.75 -0.01 25.17
C GLY A 195 1.83 -1.09 24.58
N THR A 196 0.98 -0.75 23.63
CA THR A 196 0.07 -1.69 22.96
C THR A 196 0.88 -2.71 22.14
N PRO A 197 0.56 -4.02 22.20
CA PRO A 197 1.20 -5.03 21.37
C PRO A 197 1.13 -4.70 19.87
N VAL A 198 2.27 -4.78 19.18
CA VAL A 198 2.38 -4.50 17.73
C VAL A 198 2.85 -5.76 17.02
N ILE A 199 2.16 -6.13 15.96
CA ILE A 199 2.39 -7.33 15.17
C ILE A 199 2.68 -6.92 13.73
N ASP A 200 3.77 -7.45 13.16
CA ASP A 200 4.05 -7.32 11.74
C ASP A 200 3.03 -8.13 10.93
N PHE A 201 2.22 -7.44 10.16
CA PHE A 201 1.20 -8.04 9.32
C PHE A 201 1.18 -7.37 7.95
N PRO A 202 2.14 -7.69 7.08
CA PRO A 202 2.22 -7.12 5.74
C PRO A 202 1.00 -7.53 4.91
N MET A 203 0.85 -6.90 3.75
CA MET A 203 -0.18 -7.29 2.81
C MET A 203 0.20 -8.60 2.10
N SER A 204 -0.76 -9.53 1.94
CA SER A 204 -0.55 -10.68 1.09
C SER A 204 -0.57 -10.32 -0.39
N VAL A 205 0.17 -11.09 -1.18
CA VAL A 205 0.15 -11.02 -2.64
C VAL A 205 -0.55 -12.26 -3.17
N ALA A 206 -1.51 -12.05 -4.08
CA ALA A 206 -2.21 -13.16 -4.72
C ALA A 206 -1.22 -14.07 -5.46
N LYS A 207 -1.49 -15.37 -5.47
CA LYS A 207 -0.76 -16.29 -6.34
C LYS A 207 -0.96 -15.84 -7.79
N PRO A 208 0.13 -15.57 -8.52
CA PRO A 208 -0.01 -15.20 -9.92
C PRO A 208 -0.55 -16.41 -10.71
N GLY A 209 -1.35 -16.12 -11.72
CA GLY A 209 -1.64 -17.11 -12.76
C GLY A 209 -0.34 -17.59 -13.42
N VAL A 210 -0.33 -18.82 -13.90
CA VAL A 210 0.79 -19.32 -14.70
C VAL A 210 0.75 -18.59 -16.05
N SER A 211 1.74 -17.75 -16.32
CA SER A 211 1.94 -17.18 -17.64
C SER A 211 3.05 -17.95 -18.36
N GLU A 212 2.74 -18.47 -19.53
CA GLU A 212 3.70 -19.12 -20.44
C GLU A 212 4.27 -18.14 -21.48
N ASP A 213 4.10 -16.84 -21.27
CA ASP A 213 4.53 -15.81 -22.23
C ASP A 213 6.03 -15.86 -22.48
N VAL A 214 6.39 -15.76 -23.74
CA VAL A 214 7.79 -15.63 -24.16
C VAL A 214 8.30 -14.26 -23.77
N ILE A 215 9.31 -14.24 -22.90
CA ILE A 215 9.92 -13.01 -22.42
C ILE A 215 10.63 -12.29 -23.57
N GLN A 216 10.28 -11.04 -23.80
CA GLN A 216 10.99 -10.18 -24.75
C GLN A 216 12.44 -10.01 -24.29
N LYS A 217 13.38 -10.45 -25.13
CA LYS A 217 14.81 -10.31 -24.87
C LYS A 217 15.21 -8.84 -24.82
N ASN A 218 16.30 -8.55 -24.10
CA ASN A 218 16.91 -7.23 -24.00
C ASN A 218 15.93 -6.14 -23.58
N SER A 219 15.01 -6.50 -22.67
CA SER A 219 13.95 -5.59 -22.22
C SER A 219 13.92 -5.46 -20.70
N CYS A 220 13.60 -4.25 -20.27
CA CYS A 220 13.21 -3.94 -18.90
C CYS A 220 11.98 -3.01 -18.89
N PHE A 221 11.31 -2.88 -17.75
CA PHE A 221 10.09 -2.07 -17.68
C PHE A 221 9.91 -1.39 -16.32
N HIS A 222 9.11 -0.34 -16.33
CA HIS A 222 8.49 0.22 -15.13
C HIS A 222 6.97 0.18 -15.27
N LEU A 223 6.29 -0.18 -14.19
CA LEU A 223 4.83 -0.15 -14.12
C LEU A 223 4.40 0.58 -12.84
N GLY A 224 3.68 1.72 -12.97
CA GLY A 224 3.26 2.50 -11.82
C GLY A 224 2.34 3.66 -12.17
N ALA A 225 1.67 4.23 -11.15
CA ALA A 225 0.86 5.43 -11.32
C ALA A 225 1.79 6.65 -11.55
N MET A 226 1.70 7.27 -12.71
CA MET A 226 2.61 8.35 -13.12
C MET A 226 2.15 9.73 -12.65
N ASP A 227 1.02 9.85 -11.96
CA ASP A 227 0.63 11.04 -11.18
C ASP A 227 1.27 11.06 -9.78
N TRP A 228 1.97 9.99 -9.38
CA TRP A 228 2.67 9.91 -8.11
C TRP A 228 4.10 10.44 -8.25
N ILE A 229 4.39 11.52 -7.53
CA ILE A 229 5.67 12.27 -7.64
C ILE A 229 6.91 11.37 -7.52
N PRO A 230 7.03 10.44 -6.55
CA PRO A 230 8.20 9.58 -6.46
C PRO A 230 8.46 8.72 -7.71
N ASN A 231 7.40 8.27 -8.40
CA ASN A 231 7.59 7.56 -9.68
C ASN A 231 8.15 8.51 -10.75
N GLN A 232 7.66 9.74 -10.82
CA GLN A 232 8.16 10.74 -11.78
C GLN A 232 9.63 11.07 -11.55
N GLU A 233 10.01 11.33 -10.28
CA GLU A 233 11.40 11.62 -9.90
C GLU A 233 12.32 10.45 -10.28
N GLY A 234 11.92 9.24 -9.92
CA GLY A 234 12.68 8.04 -10.25
C GLY A 234 12.80 7.80 -11.75
N MET A 235 11.73 8.02 -12.51
CA MET A 235 11.77 7.84 -13.97
C MET A 235 12.64 8.90 -14.65
N ARG A 236 12.62 10.17 -14.20
CA ARG A 236 13.54 11.19 -14.72
C ARG A 236 14.99 10.79 -14.48
N TRP A 237 15.32 10.36 -13.26
CA TRP A 237 16.66 9.88 -12.94
C TRP A 237 17.06 8.69 -13.83
N PHE A 238 16.20 7.68 -13.95
CA PHE A 238 16.50 6.49 -14.76
C PHE A 238 16.72 6.84 -16.24
N LEU A 239 15.85 7.67 -16.81
CA LEU A 239 15.89 8.03 -18.23
C LEU A 239 17.01 9.01 -18.59
N ASN A 240 17.50 9.82 -17.63
CA ASN A 240 18.59 10.78 -17.86
C ASN A 240 19.95 10.20 -17.49
N ASP A 241 20.05 9.47 -16.37
CA ASP A 241 21.35 9.12 -15.79
C ASP A 241 21.74 7.65 -16.02
N VAL A 242 20.76 6.76 -16.28
CA VAL A 242 21.00 5.32 -16.47
C VAL A 242 20.83 4.90 -17.92
N TRP A 243 19.67 5.16 -18.50
CA TRP A 243 19.25 4.62 -19.80
C TRP A 243 20.17 5.01 -20.97
N PRO A 244 20.69 6.24 -21.09
CA PRO A 244 21.59 6.60 -22.18
C PRO A 244 22.87 5.76 -22.22
N GLY A 245 23.40 5.39 -21.05
CA GLY A 245 24.56 4.51 -20.94
C GLY A 245 24.26 3.08 -21.44
N ILE A 246 23.08 2.55 -21.17
CA ILE A 246 22.65 1.24 -21.69
C ILE A 246 22.55 1.30 -23.23
N MET A 247 21.92 2.33 -23.76
CA MET A 247 21.77 2.50 -25.22
C MET A 247 23.10 2.66 -25.96
N SER A 248 24.14 3.19 -25.31
CA SER A 248 25.49 3.26 -25.90
C SER A 248 26.15 1.90 -26.01
N GLU A 249 25.83 0.94 -25.13
CA GLU A 249 26.37 -0.42 -25.10
C GLU A 249 25.48 -1.42 -25.88
N MET A 250 24.14 -1.23 -25.83
CA MET A 250 23.13 -2.16 -26.38
C MET A 250 22.07 -1.40 -27.16
N THR A 251 22.26 -1.21 -28.46
CA THR A 251 21.33 -0.45 -29.31
C THR A 251 19.96 -1.11 -29.54
N ASP A 252 19.88 -2.42 -29.28
CA ASP A 252 18.66 -3.21 -29.36
C ASP A 252 17.92 -3.34 -28.00
N ALA A 253 18.44 -2.73 -26.92
CA ALA A 253 17.77 -2.68 -25.63
C ALA A 253 16.45 -1.91 -25.71
N ARG A 254 15.44 -2.35 -24.96
CA ARG A 254 14.11 -1.73 -24.90
C ARG A 254 13.68 -1.49 -23.46
N PHE A 255 13.23 -0.29 -23.18
CA PHE A 255 12.64 0.10 -21.92
C PHE A 255 11.14 0.40 -22.12
N HIS A 256 10.30 -0.26 -21.36
CA HIS A 256 8.84 -0.11 -21.43
C HIS A 256 8.34 0.66 -20.21
N LEU A 257 7.88 1.89 -20.40
CA LEU A 257 7.27 2.71 -19.36
C LEU A 257 5.75 2.61 -19.45
N ALA A 258 5.11 2.07 -18.42
CA ALA A 258 3.66 1.91 -18.36
C ALA A 258 3.08 2.40 -17.04
N GLY A 259 1.82 2.84 -17.08
CA GLY A 259 1.12 3.21 -15.86
C GLY A 259 -0.15 4.02 -16.09
N ARG A 260 -0.91 4.16 -15.00
CA ARG A 260 -2.10 5.02 -14.99
C ARG A 260 -1.70 6.48 -14.90
N ARG A 261 -2.53 7.37 -15.47
CA ARG A 261 -2.40 8.83 -15.34
C ARG A 261 -1.00 9.31 -15.78
N MET A 262 -0.57 8.82 -16.93
CA MET A 262 0.66 9.28 -17.56
C MET A 262 0.62 10.80 -17.72
N THR A 263 1.69 11.48 -17.34
CA THR A 263 1.77 12.93 -17.54
C THR A 263 2.26 13.26 -18.94
N PRO A 264 1.91 14.44 -19.51
CA PRO A 264 2.36 14.83 -20.85
C PRO A 264 3.86 14.78 -21.06
N GLU A 265 4.65 15.04 -20.01
CA GLU A 265 6.11 14.93 -20.01
C GLU A 265 6.56 13.52 -20.40
N PHE A 266 5.98 12.48 -19.78
CA PHE A 266 6.34 11.09 -20.06
C PHE A 266 5.69 10.52 -21.30
N GLU A 267 4.46 10.95 -21.64
CA GLU A 267 3.80 10.57 -22.90
C GLU A 267 4.61 11.01 -24.11
N GLN A 268 5.27 12.16 -24.02
CA GLN A 268 6.05 12.76 -25.09
C GLN A 268 7.55 12.44 -24.99
N TRP A 269 7.97 11.60 -24.04
CA TRP A 269 9.36 11.27 -23.83
C TRP A 269 9.93 10.57 -25.07
N LYS A 270 10.90 11.24 -25.71
CA LYS A 270 11.60 10.74 -26.90
C LYS A 270 13.04 10.41 -26.54
N SER A 271 13.34 9.14 -26.41
CA SER A 271 14.68 8.62 -26.24
C SER A 271 14.81 7.29 -26.98
N PRO A 272 15.97 6.99 -27.59
CA PRO A 272 16.17 5.70 -28.24
C PRO A 272 15.85 4.52 -27.31
N GLY A 273 15.15 3.52 -27.83
CA GLY A 273 14.79 2.31 -27.09
C GLY A 273 13.70 2.46 -26.03
N VAL A 274 13.16 3.67 -25.77
CA VAL A 274 12.07 3.91 -24.81
C VAL A 274 10.73 3.79 -25.50
N LEU A 275 9.84 2.95 -24.94
CA LEU A 275 8.49 2.69 -25.41
C LEU A 275 7.51 3.05 -24.28
N VAL A 276 6.72 4.10 -24.51
CA VAL A 276 5.74 4.56 -23.53
C VAL A 276 4.39 3.93 -23.82
N HIS A 277 3.85 3.24 -22.81
CA HIS A 277 2.51 2.66 -22.80
C HIS A 277 1.66 3.48 -21.84
N SER A 278 0.51 3.97 -22.25
CA SER A 278 -0.41 4.63 -21.33
C SER A 278 -0.99 3.62 -20.31
N LYS A 279 -2.25 3.54 -20.15
CA LYS A 279 -2.91 2.55 -19.29
C LYS A 279 -2.83 1.16 -19.92
N VAL A 280 -2.29 0.18 -19.18
CA VAL A 280 -2.36 -1.23 -19.55
C VAL A 280 -3.63 -1.86 -18.98
N SER A 281 -4.27 -2.74 -19.76
CA SER A 281 -5.52 -3.40 -19.36
C SER A 281 -5.29 -4.49 -18.31
N ASP A 282 -4.17 -5.19 -18.43
CA ASP A 282 -3.77 -6.28 -17.52
C ASP A 282 -2.31 -6.09 -17.10
N ALA A 283 -2.11 -5.80 -15.82
CA ALA A 283 -0.79 -5.57 -15.23
C ALA A 283 0.04 -6.87 -15.17
N ASN A 284 -0.59 -8.02 -14.94
CA ASN A 284 0.08 -9.31 -14.85
C ASN A 284 0.60 -9.72 -16.23
N ALA A 285 -0.25 -9.67 -17.25
CA ALA A 285 0.13 -9.93 -18.63
C ALA A 285 1.19 -8.94 -19.15
N PHE A 286 1.21 -7.72 -18.63
CA PHE A 286 2.26 -6.77 -18.98
C PHE A 286 3.59 -7.13 -18.34
N ARG A 287 3.62 -7.44 -17.03
CA ARG A 287 4.86 -7.79 -16.32
C ARG A 287 5.50 -9.08 -16.85
N SER A 288 4.70 -10.07 -17.23
CA SER A 288 5.23 -11.37 -17.73
C SER A 288 5.99 -11.28 -19.04
N LYS A 289 5.75 -10.21 -19.83
CA LYS A 289 6.36 -10.02 -21.15
C LYS A 289 7.81 -9.59 -21.13
N TYR A 290 8.30 -9.01 -20.04
CA TYR A 290 9.61 -8.33 -20.00
C TYR A 290 10.57 -8.92 -18.98
N GLY A 291 11.87 -8.72 -19.21
CA GLY A 291 12.92 -9.40 -18.45
C GLY A 291 13.11 -8.97 -17.01
N MET A 292 12.99 -7.67 -16.73
CA MET A 292 13.26 -7.10 -15.41
C MET A 292 12.43 -5.85 -15.15
N MET A 293 11.90 -5.74 -13.93
CA MET A 293 11.25 -4.51 -13.46
C MET A 293 12.25 -3.56 -12.84
N VAL A 294 12.19 -2.27 -13.20
CA VAL A 294 12.98 -1.21 -12.58
C VAL A 294 12.13 -0.33 -11.67
N VAL A 295 12.60 -0.08 -10.44
CA VAL A 295 11.87 0.68 -9.41
C VAL A 295 12.80 1.69 -8.73
N PRO A 296 13.16 2.79 -9.42
CA PRO A 296 14.06 3.82 -8.91
C PRO A 296 13.28 4.86 -8.08
N LEU A 297 13.03 4.58 -6.82
CA LEU A 297 12.35 5.51 -5.91
C LEU A 297 13.34 6.11 -4.92
N PHE A 298 13.30 7.43 -4.74
CA PHE A 298 14.13 8.18 -3.79
C PHE A 298 13.31 8.81 -2.66
N SER A 299 11.97 8.79 -2.78
CA SER A 299 11.05 9.34 -1.80
C SER A 299 9.81 8.44 -1.63
N GLY A 300 8.95 8.77 -0.66
CA GLY A 300 7.74 8.04 -0.33
C GLY A 300 7.95 6.98 0.76
N SER A 301 6.86 6.51 1.36
CA SER A 301 6.81 5.53 2.45
C SER A 301 5.95 4.30 2.11
N GLY A 302 5.96 3.28 2.95
CA GLY A 302 5.15 2.07 2.86
C GLY A 302 5.71 0.99 1.90
N LEU A 303 5.16 -0.21 1.97
CA LEU A 303 5.52 -1.32 1.11
C LEU A 303 5.17 -1.07 -0.36
N ARG A 304 6.08 -1.43 -1.24
CA ARG A 304 5.91 -1.27 -2.69
C ARG A 304 5.26 -2.52 -3.29
N ILE A 305 3.94 -2.55 -3.29
CA ILE A 305 3.13 -3.69 -3.78
C ILE A 305 3.60 -4.16 -5.16
N LYS A 306 3.93 -3.23 -6.06
CA LYS A 306 4.43 -3.57 -7.40
C LYS A 306 5.71 -4.41 -7.40
N ILE A 307 6.58 -4.28 -6.38
CA ILE A 307 7.76 -5.12 -6.22
C ILE A 307 7.35 -6.52 -5.79
N LEU A 308 6.45 -6.62 -4.81
CA LEU A 308 5.95 -7.90 -4.32
C LEU A 308 5.22 -8.67 -5.42
N GLU A 309 4.38 -8.00 -6.20
CA GLU A 309 3.67 -8.60 -7.34
C GLU A 309 4.66 -9.10 -8.41
N ALA A 310 5.67 -8.30 -8.77
CA ALA A 310 6.69 -8.71 -9.72
C ALA A 310 7.45 -9.96 -9.24
N LEU A 311 7.87 -9.99 -7.98
CA LEU A 311 8.56 -11.16 -7.40
C LEU A 311 7.66 -12.39 -7.35
N ALA A 312 6.37 -12.24 -7.01
CA ALA A 312 5.39 -13.32 -7.01
C ALA A 312 5.29 -13.97 -8.40
N GLU A 313 5.29 -13.17 -9.45
CA GLU A 313 5.27 -13.63 -10.85
C GLU A 313 6.65 -14.18 -11.31
N GLY A 314 7.67 -14.05 -10.48
CA GLY A 314 9.03 -14.45 -10.80
C GLY A 314 9.74 -13.45 -11.72
N VAL A 315 9.34 -12.17 -11.69
CA VAL A 315 10.02 -11.11 -12.42
C VAL A 315 11.13 -10.54 -11.52
N PRO A 316 12.41 -10.59 -11.92
CA PRO A 316 13.49 -9.95 -11.20
C PRO A 316 13.27 -8.43 -11.10
N VAL A 317 13.70 -7.85 -9.99
CA VAL A 317 13.52 -6.42 -9.73
C VAL A 317 14.88 -5.76 -9.52
N LEU A 318 15.09 -4.60 -10.12
CA LEU A 318 16.18 -3.68 -9.79
C LEU A 318 15.58 -2.44 -9.13
N ALA A 319 16.00 -2.15 -7.91
CA ALA A 319 15.40 -1.14 -7.06
C ALA A 319 16.45 -0.30 -6.33
N THR A 320 16.09 0.92 -5.95
CA THR A 320 16.85 1.73 -5.00
C THR A 320 16.65 1.23 -3.58
N SER A 321 17.54 1.59 -2.65
CA SER A 321 17.41 1.30 -1.22
C SER A 321 16.08 1.79 -0.65
N LYS A 322 15.62 2.97 -1.06
CA LYS A 322 14.32 3.54 -0.65
C LYS A 322 13.12 2.74 -1.18
N ALA A 323 13.24 2.13 -2.34
CA ALA A 323 12.15 1.36 -2.93
C ALA A 323 11.84 0.05 -2.17
N VAL A 324 12.81 -0.52 -1.47
CA VAL A 324 12.68 -1.77 -0.70
C VAL A 324 12.51 -1.54 0.80
N GLU A 325 12.40 -0.30 1.23
CA GLU A 325 12.20 0.05 2.64
C GLU A 325 10.92 -0.62 3.18
N GLY A 326 11.02 -1.21 4.37
CA GLY A 326 9.92 -1.93 5.02
C GLY A 326 9.75 -3.39 4.58
N MET A 327 10.53 -3.88 3.61
CA MET A 327 10.54 -5.30 3.26
C MET A 327 11.45 -6.09 4.22
N PRO A 328 10.98 -7.20 4.81
CA PRO A 328 11.79 -7.99 5.73
C PRO A 328 12.86 -8.82 4.99
N LYS A 329 13.98 -9.12 5.67
CA LYS A 329 14.97 -10.13 5.24
C LYS A 329 15.35 -10.07 3.76
N LEU A 330 15.88 -8.94 3.30
CA LEU A 330 16.21 -8.70 1.88
C LEU A 330 17.33 -9.59 1.30
N HIS A 331 17.96 -10.44 2.10
CA HIS A 331 18.97 -11.38 1.59
C HIS A 331 18.33 -12.45 0.72
N ASP A 332 18.91 -12.64 -0.45
CA ASP A 332 18.54 -13.70 -1.39
C ASP A 332 17.09 -13.66 -1.94
N THR A 333 16.61 -12.45 -2.20
CA THR A 333 15.20 -12.18 -2.57
C THR A 333 14.92 -12.09 -4.06
N GLY A 334 15.93 -12.22 -4.92
CA GLY A 334 15.79 -11.95 -6.36
C GLY A 334 15.76 -10.46 -6.72
N ILE A 335 15.91 -9.56 -5.74
CA ILE A 335 16.01 -8.11 -5.94
C ILE A 335 17.49 -7.70 -6.06
N PHE A 336 17.80 -6.84 -7.02
CA PHE A 336 19.05 -6.09 -7.04
C PHE A 336 18.79 -4.74 -6.38
N ILE A 337 19.66 -4.34 -5.45
CA ILE A 337 19.51 -3.07 -4.71
C ILE A 337 20.75 -2.23 -4.94
N SER A 338 20.56 -1.03 -5.47
CA SER A 338 21.62 -0.04 -5.65
C SER A 338 21.04 1.35 -5.81
N ASP A 339 21.77 2.37 -5.38
CA ASP A 339 21.46 3.80 -5.60
C ASP A 339 22.44 4.44 -6.61
N ASP A 340 23.41 3.66 -7.14
CA ASP A 340 24.41 4.12 -8.10
C ASP A 340 23.96 3.86 -9.55
N PRO A 341 23.86 4.90 -10.41
CA PRO A 341 23.47 4.73 -11.81
C PRO A 341 24.45 3.88 -12.63
N LYS A 342 25.73 3.81 -12.26
CA LYS A 342 26.71 2.94 -12.93
C LYS A 342 26.43 1.48 -12.64
N GLU A 343 26.10 1.16 -11.40
CA GLU A 343 25.74 -0.20 -10.99
C GLU A 343 24.42 -0.64 -11.63
N TRP A 344 23.44 0.27 -11.76
CA TRP A 344 22.18 -0.01 -12.48
C TRP A 344 22.46 -0.40 -13.94
N ARG A 345 23.34 0.36 -14.63
CA ARG A 345 23.74 0.02 -16.01
C ARG A 345 24.36 -1.37 -16.07
N ARG A 346 25.34 -1.64 -15.20
CA ARG A 346 26.03 -2.94 -15.14
C ARG A 346 25.05 -4.10 -14.91
N ILE A 347 24.12 -3.95 -13.97
CA ILE A 347 23.13 -5.00 -13.66
C ILE A 347 22.22 -5.23 -14.86
N LEU A 348 21.68 -4.18 -15.48
CA LEU A 348 20.75 -4.30 -16.60
C LEU A 348 21.43 -4.90 -17.85
N THR A 349 22.59 -4.41 -18.23
CA THR A 349 23.33 -4.95 -19.40
C THR A 349 23.73 -6.41 -19.16
N THR A 350 24.23 -6.77 -17.97
CA THR A 350 24.53 -8.16 -17.62
C THR A 350 23.29 -9.06 -17.69
N SER A 351 22.17 -8.63 -17.12
CA SER A 351 20.94 -9.42 -17.09
C SER A 351 20.30 -9.59 -18.47
N MET A 352 20.49 -8.63 -19.36
CA MET A 352 20.03 -8.72 -20.74
C MET A 352 20.91 -9.70 -21.57
N HIS A 353 22.23 -9.69 -21.36
CA HIS A 353 23.16 -10.60 -22.04
C HIS A 353 23.08 -12.05 -21.53
N ARG A 354 22.72 -12.25 -20.25
CA ARG A 354 22.72 -13.57 -19.58
C ARG A 354 21.37 -13.86 -18.93
N PRO A 355 20.33 -14.10 -19.73
CA PRO A 355 18.99 -14.35 -19.21
C PRO A 355 18.89 -15.61 -18.33
N GLU A 356 19.82 -16.56 -18.45
CA GLU A 356 19.92 -17.77 -17.61
C GLU A 356 20.21 -17.43 -16.14
N GLU A 357 20.99 -16.39 -15.84
CA GLU A 357 21.21 -15.93 -14.47
C GLU A 357 19.93 -15.40 -13.82
N GLY A 358 18.98 -14.95 -14.63
CA GLY A 358 17.65 -14.51 -14.20
C GLY A 358 16.80 -15.66 -13.64
N LEU A 359 16.98 -16.91 -14.07
CA LEU A 359 16.16 -18.04 -13.61
C LEU A 359 16.33 -18.29 -12.10
N SER A 360 17.57 -18.31 -11.60
CA SER A 360 17.83 -18.48 -10.17
C SER A 360 17.15 -17.35 -9.36
N ARG A 361 17.24 -16.11 -9.84
CA ARG A 361 16.61 -14.97 -9.16
C ARG A 361 15.09 -14.99 -9.18
N ARG A 362 14.49 -15.51 -10.26
CA ARG A 362 13.05 -15.73 -10.36
C ARG A 362 12.55 -16.69 -9.28
N LEU A 363 13.27 -17.81 -9.10
CA LEU A 363 12.94 -18.79 -8.06
C LEU A 363 13.10 -18.22 -6.65
N LYS A 364 14.16 -17.44 -6.41
CA LYS A 364 14.38 -16.75 -5.13
C LYS A 364 13.28 -15.73 -4.82
N GLY A 365 12.86 -14.95 -5.80
CA GLY A 365 11.76 -14.00 -5.66
C GLY A 365 10.45 -14.70 -5.29
N LYS A 366 10.10 -15.78 -6.00
CA LYS A 366 8.90 -16.58 -5.68
C LYS A 366 8.95 -17.19 -4.29
N ALA A 367 10.11 -17.77 -3.90
CA ALA A 367 10.29 -18.35 -2.57
C ALA A 367 10.17 -17.28 -1.46
N TYR A 368 10.74 -16.09 -1.68
CA TYR A 368 10.62 -14.98 -0.75
C TYR A 368 9.15 -14.56 -0.54
N ILE A 369 8.38 -14.42 -1.63
CA ILE A 369 6.96 -14.10 -1.53
C ILE A 369 6.19 -15.21 -0.81
N GLN A 370 6.44 -16.47 -1.16
CA GLN A 370 5.78 -17.61 -0.52
C GLN A 370 6.02 -17.65 0.99
N ASN A 371 7.22 -17.29 1.43
CA ASN A 371 7.60 -17.36 2.85
C ASN A 371 7.12 -16.13 3.66
N HIS A 372 6.95 -14.96 3.04
CA HIS A 372 6.72 -13.72 3.77
C HIS A 372 5.43 -12.98 3.41
N PHE A 373 4.85 -13.26 2.24
CA PHE A 373 3.71 -12.49 1.70
C PHE A 373 2.65 -13.38 1.05
N SER A 374 2.68 -14.70 1.27
CA SER A 374 1.61 -15.57 0.78
C SER A 374 0.34 -15.40 1.62
N GLU A 375 -0.81 -15.68 1.02
CA GLU A 375 -2.09 -15.66 1.72
C GLU A 375 -2.08 -16.64 2.88
N GLU A 376 -1.53 -17.84 2.68
CA GLU A 376 -1.45 -18.88 3.70
C GLU A 376 -0.61 -18.46 4.92
N SER A 377 0.55 -17.80 4.69
CA SER A 377 1.40 -17.36 5.79
C SER A 377 0.72 -16.27 6.62
N LEU A 378 -0.01 -15.37 5.98
CA LEU A 378 -0.73 -14.29 6.67
C LEU A 378 -2.02 -14.79 7.33
N ASP A 379 -2.75 -15.72 6.72
CA ASP A 379 -3.91 -16.38 7.35
C ASP A 379 -3.50 -17.09 8.65
N GLN A 380 -2.31 -17.75 8.68
CA GLN A 380 -1.78 -18.37 9.90
C GLN A 380 -1.45 -17.35 11.00
N ILE A 381 -0.81 -16.22 10.64
CA ILE A 381 -0.52 -15.14 11.58
C ILE A 381 -1.83 -14.59 12.15
N LEU A 382 -2.80 -14.30 11.28
CA LEU A 382 -4.08 -13.72 11.65
C LEU A 382 -4.86 -14.67 12.58
N SER A 383 -5.02 -15.93 12.21
CA SER A 383 -5.76 -16.93 13.01
C SER A 383 -5.15 -17.08 14.40
N ARG A 384 -3.82 -17.26 14.49
CA ARG A 384 -3.13 -17.39 15.76
C ARG A 384 -3.31 -16.17 16.67
N GLN A 385 -3.25 -14.98 16.10
CA GLN A 385 -3.38 -13.75 16.89
C GLN A 385 -4.82 -13.49 17.32
N LEU A 386 -5.81 -13.80 16.45
CA LEU A 386 -7.22 -13.65 16.79
C LEU A 386 -7.65 -14.60 17.91
N GLU A 387 -7.17 -15.84 17.92
CA GLU A 387 -7.41 -16.78 19.01
C GLU A 387 -6.90 -16.24 20.34
N SER A 388 -5.71 -15.68 20.38
CA SER A 388 -5.11 -15.11 21.61
C SER A 388 -5.79 -13.84 22.14
N LEU A 389 -6.71 -13.24 21.39
CA LEU A 389 -7.46 -12.05 21.84
C LEU A 389 -8.79 -12.39 22.53
N ILE A 390 -9.23 -13.65 22.45
CA ILE A 390 -10.51 -14.11 22.97
C ILE A 390 -10.32 -14.97 24.24
N ASP A 391 -9.14 -15.62 24.36
CA ASP A 391 -8.72 -16.33 25.57
C ASP A 391 -8.37 -15.34 26.70
#